data_e35552c57510d909488863535d5011b2
#
_entry.id   e35552c57510d909488863535d5011b2
#
_cell.length_a   1.000
_cell.length_b   1.000
_cell.length_c   1.000
_cell.angle_alpha   90.00
_cell.angle_beta   90.00
_cell.angle_gamma   90.00
#
_symmetry.space_group_name_H-M   'P 1'
#
loop_
_entity.id
_entity.type
_entity.pdbx_description
1 polymer ?
#
loop_
_entity_poly.entity_id
_entity_poly.type
_entity_poly.pdbx_seq_one_letter_code
_entity_poly.pdbx_strand_id
1 'polypeptide(L)'
;MKIVLGVGSGLLYLHEEWEQCVIHRDIKPSNVMLDESFCAKLGDFGLARFIDHAVGMQTMTAVSGTPGYVDPECMITGRASAESDVYSFGVLLLEVACGRKPLSLLNNKAENGGLFRLVDWVWDLYGRGALLEAADERLDGEYDKAEVERVMVAGLWCAHPDPSARPSMRAAMAVLQSKDANQLPVLPAAKPVPMYGTPLALPGGLLSSSSVTQSTSTSGYGTHTSRSSDISSTGSMVSSSLLKHQHP
;
A
#
# COMPACT_ATOMS: atom_id res chain seq x y z
N MET A 1 12.68 -17.17 -4.03
CA MET A 1 12.78 -16.55 -5.39
C MET A 1 11.64 -16.95 -6.36
N LYS A 2 11.33 -18.24 -6.60
CA LYS A 2 10.36 -18.69 -7.61
C LYS A 2 8.98 -18.01 -7.51
N ILE A 3 8.42 -17.88 -6.31
CA ILE A 3 7.11 -17.25 -6.07
C ILE A 3 7.10 -15.78 -6.48
N VAL A 4 8.07 -15.02 -6.01
CA VAL A 4 8.14 -13.57 -6.30
C VAL A 4 8.34 -13.29 -7.78
N LEU A 5 9.15 -14.14 -8.47
CA LEU A 5 9.33 -14.06 -9.92
C LEU A 5 8.03 -14.38 -10.67
N GLY A 6 7.25 -15.35 -10.20
CA GLY A 6 5.95 -15.68 -10.81
C GLY A 6 4.94 -14.53 -10.69
N VAL A 7 4.83 -13.91 -9.51
CA VAL A 7 3.96 -12.73 -9.32
C VAL A 7 4.42 -11.57 -10.18
N GLY A 8 5.73 -11.27 -10.18
CA GLY A 8 6.29 -10.19 -10.97
C GLY A 8 6.11 -10.39 -12.48
N SER A 9 6.24 -11.64 -12.98
CA SER A 9 5.96 -11.97 -14.38
C SER A 9 4.49 -11.75 -14.74
N GLY A 10 3.56 -12.08 -13.83
CA GLY A 10 2.14 -11.81 -14.02
C GLY A 10 1.86 -10.31 -14.13
N LEU A 11 2.47 -9.50 -13.26
CA LEU A 11 2.32 -8.04 -13.31
C LEU A 11 2.99 -7.42 -14.55
N LEU A 12 4.16 -7.89 -14.93
CA LEU A 12 4.83 -7.46 -16.17
C LEU A 12 3.93 -7.69 -17.38
N TYR A 13 3.30 -8.86 -17.46
CA TYR A 13 2.35 -9.17 -18.51
C TYR A 13 1.17 -8.18 -18.53
N LEU A 14 0.55 -7.93 -17.38
CA LEU A 14 -0.60 -7.04 -17.25
C LEU A 14 -0.27 -5.58 -17.57
N HIS A 15 0.92 -5.11 -17.20
CA HIS A 15 1.30 -3.70 -17.36
C HIS A 15 1.87 -3.38 -18.74
N GLU A 16 2.66 -4.30 -19.33
CA GLU A 16 3.52 -3.98 -20.48
C GLU A 16 3.37 -4.91 -21.67
N GLU A 17 2.85 -6.13 -21.51
CA GLU A 17 2.82 -7.13 -22.59
C GLU A 17 1.42 -7.38 -23.15
N TRP A 18 0.37 -7.06 -22.38
CA TRP A 18 -1.00 -7.09 -22.86
C TRP A 18 -1.30 -5.86 -23.73
N GLU A 19 -2.31 -5.97 -24.61
CA GLU A 19 -2.71 -4.89 -25.53
C GLU A 19 -3.10 -3.57 -24.83
N GLN A 20 -3.64 -3.67 -23.64
CA GLN A 20 -4.02 -2.55 -22.78
C GLN A 20 -3.36 -2.72 -21.42
N CYS A 21 -2.92 -1.63 -20.79
CA CYS A 21 -2.41 -1.70 -19.45
C CYS A 21 -3.56 -2.07 -18.47
N VAL A 22 -3.36 -3.15 -17.71
CA VAL A 22 -4.30 -3.58 -16.67
C VAL A 22 -3.66 -3.33 -15.31
N ILE A 23 -4.26 -2.46 -14.50
CA ILE A 23 -3.90 -2.33 -13.10
C ILE A 23 -4.75 -3.25 -12.24
N HIS A 24 -4.08 -4.01 -11.36
CA HIS A 24 -4.72 -5.00 -10.50
C HIS A 24 -5.36 -4.38 -9.26
N ARG A 25 -4.66 -3.46 -8.58
CA ARG A 25 -5.11 -2.65 -7.45
C ARG A 25 -5.25 -3.36 -6.10
N ASP A 26 -5.02 -4.66 -6.03
CA ASP A 26 -5.06 -5.42 -4.77
C ASP A 26 -3.98 -6.50 -4.72
N ILE A 27 -2.72 -6.11 -4.96
CA ILE A 27 -1.57 -7.01 -4.88
C ILE A 27 -1.26 -7.31 -3.42
N LYS A 28 -1.38 -8.58 -3.04
CA LYS A 28 -1.11 -9.09 -1.68
C LYS A 28 -0.97 -10.61 -1.70
N PRO A 29 -0.35 -11.22 -0.66
CA PRO A 29 -0.16 -12.68 -0.62
C PRO A 29 -1.44 -13.51 -0.73
N SER A 30 -2.57 -13.05 -0.17
CA SER A 30 -3.83 -13.80 -0.23
C SER A 30 -4.43 -13.88 -1.64
N ASN A 31 -3.98 -13.03 -2.57
CA ASN A 31 -4.39 -13.06 -3.97
C ASN A 31 -3.37 -13.78 -4.86
N VAL A 32 -2.35 -14.41 -4.25
CA VAL A 32 -1.36 -15.24 -4.95
C VAL A 32 -1.69 -16.70 -4.73
N MET A 33 -2.05 -17.39 -5.79
CA MET A 33 -2.31 -18.83 -5.79
C MET A 33 -1.02 -19.56 -6.18
N LEU A 34 -0.70 -20.65 -5.48
CA LEU A 34 0.44 -21.51 -5.78
C LEU A 34 -0.06 -22.85 -6.27
N ASP A 35 0.54 -23.34 -7.35
CA ASP A 35 0.35 -24.73 -7.76
C ASP A 35 1.29 -25.68 -7.01
N GLU A 36 1.16 -27.00 -7.24
CA GLU A 36 1.98 -28.05 -6.61
C GLU A 36 3.49 -27.87 -6.83
N SER A 37 3.86 -27.15 -7.87
CA SER A 37 5.25 -26.83 -8.21
C SER A 37 5.71 -25.48 -7.64
N PHE A 38 4.90 -24.84 -6.78
CA PHE A 38 5.13 -23.48 -6.29
C PHE A 38 5.23 -22.43 -7.40
N CYS A 39 4.57 -22.64 -8.55
CA CYS A 39 4.40 -21.60 -9.54
C CYS A 39 3.29 -20.66 -9.08
N ALA A 40 3.60 -19.38 -8.97
CA ALA A 40 2.66 -18.37 -8.53
C ALA A 40 1.79 -17.88 -9.68
N LYS A 41 0.49 -17.72 -9.39
CA LYS A 41 -0.50 -17.12 -10.27
C LYS A 41 -1.22 -16.02 -9.51
N LEU A 42 -1.27 -14.82 -10.09
CA LEU A 42 -2.03 -13.71 -9.54
C LEU A 42 -3.51 -13.92 -9.82
N GLY A 43 -4.35 -13.72 -8.81
CA GLY A 43 -5.81 -13.87 -8.88
C GLY A 43 -6.55 -12.72 -8.23
N ASP A 44 -7.88 -12.83 -8.16
CA ASP A 44 -8.79 -11.80 -7.64
C ASP A 44 -8.71 -10.45 -8.37
N PHE A 45 -9.19 -10.45 -9.61
CA PHE A 45 -9.28 -9.27 -10.47
C PHE A 45 -10.52 -8.40 -10.19
N GLY A 46 -11.17 -8.56 -9.04
CA GLY A 46 -12.39 -7.84 -8.67
C GLY A 46 -12.23 -6.32 -8.66
N LEU A 47 -11.03 -5.83 -8.39
CA LEU A 47 -10.68 -4.41 -8.42
C LEU A 47 -9.95 -3.96 -9.69
N ALA A 48 -9.59 -4.88 -10.59
CA ALA A 48 -8.78 -4.57 -11.77
C ALA A 48 -9.46 -3.56 -12.71
N ARG A 49 -8.63 -2.74 -13.38
CA ARG A 49 -9.09 -1.73 -14.36
C ARG A 49 -8.15 -1.69 -15.55
N PHE A 50 -8.75 -1.47 -16.70
CA PHE A 50 -8.01 -1.14 -17.93
C PHE A 50 -7.66 0.34 -17.93
N ILE A 51 -6.42 0.66 -18.29
CA ILE A 51 -5.97 2.03 -18.51
C ILE A 51 -5.52 2.13 -19.96
N ASP A 52 -5.97 3.18 -20.64
CA ASP A 52 -5.41 3.55 -21.93
C ASP A 52 -3.97 4.07 -21.71
N HIS A 53 -3.01 3.52 -22.43
CA HIS A 53 -1.61 3.94 -22.39
C HIS A 53 -1.44 5.46 -22.67
N ALA A 54 -2.37 6.08 -23.41
CA ALA A 54 -2.36 7.51 -23.69
C ALA A 54 -2.80 8.38 -22.50
N VAL A 55 -3.58 7.84 -21.57
CA VAL A 55 -4.14 8.58 -20.42
C VAL A 55 -3.37 8.32 -19.13
N GLY A 56 -2.73 7.16 -19.00
CA GLY A 56 -1.75 6.78 -17.96
C GLY A 56 -2.27 6.69 -16.53
N MET A 57 -3.39 7.34 -16.17
CA MET A 57 -3.86 7.44 -14.79
C MET A 57 -5.39 7.47 -14.71
N GLN A 58 -5.98 6.65 -13.86
CA GLN A 58 -7.43 6.68 -13.60
C GLN A 58 -7.76 7.30 -12.25
N THR A 59 -8.71 8.23 -12.23
CA THR A 59 -9.31 8.75 -11.01
C THR A 59 -10.31 7.73 -10.46
N MET A 60 -10.16 7.37 -9.18
CA MET A 60 -11.05 6.44 -8.48
C MET A 60 -12.14 7.20 -7.73
N THR A 61 -13.37 6.68 -7.76
CA THR A 61 -14.48 7.18 -6.94
C THR A 61 -14.34 6.81 -5.46
N ALA A 62 -13.53 5.80 -5.17
CA ALA A 62 -13.18 5.39 -3.80
C ALA A 62 -11.80 4.73 -3.79
N VAL A 63 -11.02 4.99 -2.74
CA VAL A 63 -9.77 4.27 -2.47
C VAL A 63 -10.13 2.83 -2.15
N SER A 64 -9.65 1.91 -2.99
CA SER A 64 -9.86 0.46 -2.82
C SER A 64 -8.50 -0.23 -2.69
N GLY A 65 -8.47 -1.36 -2.00
CA GLY A 65 -7.29 -2.17 -1.77
C GLY A 65 -7.09 -2.51 -0.30
N THR A 66 -6.07 -3.28 0.00
CA THR A 66 -5.82 -3.82 1.34
C THR A 66 -4.86 -2.90 2.12
N PRO A 67 -5.24 -2.45 3.34
CA PRO A 67 -4.36 -1.61 4.18
C PRO A 67 -2.96 -2.19 4.32
N GLY A 68 -1.97 -1.33 4.14
CA GLY A 68 -0.55 -1.70 4.18
C GLY A 68 0.06 -2.01 2.83
N TYR A 69 -0.73 -2.46 1.85
CA TYR A 69 -0.29 -2.67 0.46
C TYR A 69 -0.66 -1.51 -0.45
N VAL A 70 -1.72 -0.77 -0.11
CA VAL A 70 -2.16 0.39 -0.91
C VAL A 70 -1.07 1.46 -0.90
N ASP A 71 -0.76 1.95 -2.10
CA ASP A 71 0.12 3.09 -2.31
C ASP A 71 -0.39 4.32 -1.56
N PRO A 72 0.42 4.96 -0.71
CA PRO A 72 0.03 6.17 0.00
C PRO A 72 -0.44 7.31 -0.92
N GLU A 73 0.11 7.41 -2.14
CA GLU A 73 -0.34 8.38 -3.13
C GLU A 73 -1.79 8.14 -3.54
N CYS A 74 -2.18 6.87 -3.76
CA CYS A 74 -3.57 6.53 -4.07
C CYS A 74 -4.53 6.96 -2.97
N MET A 75 -4.11 6.87 -1.70
CA MET A 75 -4.92 7.29 -0.56
C MET A 75 -5.13 8.80 -0.53
N ILE A 76 -4.18 9.59 -1.03
CA ILE A 76 -4.21 11.05 -1.00
C ILE A 76 -4.86 11.61 -2.27
N THR A 77 -4.49 11.09 -3.43
CA THR A 77 -4.92 11.62 -4.73
C THR A 77 -6.21 10.99 -5.25
N GLY A 78 -6.59 9.82 -4.73
CA GLY A 78 -7.67 9.01 -5.28
C GLY A 78 -7.38 8.49 -6.69
N ARG A 79 -6.11 8.38 -7.07
CA ARG A 79 -5.70 7.93 -8.40
C ARG A 79 -4.90 6.65 -8.31
N ALA A 80 -5.18 5.71 -9.21
CA ALA A 80 -4.41 4.48 -9.35
C ALA A 80 -3.70 4.45 -10.71
N SER A 81 -2.50 3.86 -10.71
CA SER A 81 -1.64 3.73 -11.88
C SER A 81 -0.87 2.40 -11.80
N ALA A 82 -0.10 2.08 -12.83
CA ALA A 82 0.79 0.92 -12.81
C ALA A 82 1.84 1.04 -11.67
N GLU A 83 2.32 2.26 -11.38
CA GLU A 83 3.26 2.54 -10.30
C GLU A 83 2.65 2.23 -8.92
N SER A 84 1.31 2.28 -8.79
CA SER A 84 0.62 1.90 -7.55
C SER A 84 0.64 0.39 -7.33
N ASP A 85 0.51 -0.42 -8.39
CA ASP A 85 0.68 -1.87 -8.32
C ASP A 85 2.14 -2.25 -8.05
N VAL A 86 3.10 -1.50 -8.64
CA VAL A 86 4.53 -1.66 -8.36
C VAL A 86 4.81 -1.44 -6.87
N TYR A 87 4.22 -0.40 -6.25
CA TYR A 87 4.32 -0.18 -4.81
C TYR A 87 3.82 -1.40 -4.02
N SER A 88 2.63 -1.87 -4.33
CA SER A 88 2.03 -3.03 -3.65
C SER A 88 2.86 -4.30 -3.84
N PHE A 89 3.45 -4.50 -5.03
CA PHE A 89 4.40 -5.57 -5.29
C PHE A 89 5.66 -5.44 -4.44
N GLY A 90 6.20 -4.22 -4.29
CA GLY A 90 7.33 -3.96 -3.39
C GLY A 90 7.04 -4.36 -1.95
N VAL A 91 5.86 -4.02 -1.42
CA VAL A 91 5.42 -4.42 -0.08
C VAL A 91 5.32 -5.95 0.03
N LEU A 92 4.77 -6.62 -0.99
CA LEU A 92 4.70 -8.09 -1.03
C LEU A 92 6.10 -8.72 -1.00
N LEU A 93 7.07 -8.18 -1.77
CA LEU A 93 8.46 -8.64 -1.73
C LEU A 93 9.05 -8.57 -0.32
N LEU A 94 8.86 -7.44 0.35
CA LEU A 94 9.34 -7.24 1.72
C LEU A 94 8.65 -8.18 2.71
N GLU A 95 7.34 -8.39 2.61
CA GLU A 95 6.61 -9.32 3.46
C GLU A 95 7.12 -10.75 3.30
N VAL A 96 7.36 -11.19 2.06
CA VAL A 96 7.89 -12.54 1.78
C VAL A 96 9.32 -12.70 2.32
N ALA A 97 10.16 -11.68 2.19
CA ALA A 97 11.55 -11.75 2.64
C ALA A 97 11.68 -11.66 4.17
N CYS A 98 10.83 -10.86 4.82
CA CYS A 98 10.91 -10.58 6.25
C CYS A 98 9.97 -11.44 7.10
N GLY A 99 8.98 -12.11 6.49
CA GLY A 99 7.97 -12.90 7.21
C GLY A 99 7.07 -12.08 8.12
N ARG A 100 6.99 -10.75 7.93
CA ARG A 100 6.24 -9.80 8.76
C ARG A 100 5.16 -9.10 7.94
N LYS A 101 3.97 -8.94 8.54
CA LYS A 101 2.88 -8.18 7.91
C LYS A 101 3.27 -6.71 7.69
N PRO A 102 2.77 -6.09 6.60
CA PRO A 102 3.11 -4.70 6.25
C PRO A 102 2.67 -3.68 7.31
N LEU A 103 1.58 -3.96 8.02
CA LEU A 103 1.09 -3.15 9.14
C LEU A 103 0.79 -4.05 10.33
N SER A 104 1.23 -3.64 11.53
CA SER A 104 0.86 -4.28 12.80
C SER A 104 0.89 -3.27 13.94
N LEU A 105 0.07 -3.51 14.97
CA LEU A 105 0.11 -2.72 16.19
C LEU A 105 1.28 -3.20 17.05
N LEU A 106 2.11 -2.28 17.50
CA LEU A 106 3.14 -2.56 18.50
C LEU A 106 2.47 -2.68 19.86
N ASN A 107 2.41 -3.92 20.39
CA ASN A 107 1.85 -4.21 21.71
C ASN A 107 2.81 -3.82 22.86
N ASN A 108 3.52 -2.70 22.77
CA ASN A 108 4.36 -2.24 23.85
C ASN A 108 3.49 -1.54 24.90
N LYS A 109 3.32 -2.20 26.06
CA LYS A 109 2.60 -1.67 27.23
C LYS A 109 3.22 -0.38 27.84
N ALA A 110 4.37 0.06 27.33
CA ALA A 110 5.15 1.16 27.92
C ALA A 110 5.06 2.50 27.18
N GLU A 111 4.70 2.50 25.89
CA GLU A 111 4.60 3.75 25.10
C GLU A 111 3.43 3.65 24.14
N ASN A 112 2.55 4.65 24.17
CA ASN A 112 1.39 4.89 23.28
C ASN A 112 1.44 4.05 21.98
N GLY A 113 0.67 2.96 21.92
CA GLY A 113 0.65 1.94 20.90
C GLY A 113 0.97 2.47 19.50
N GLY A 114 2.22 2.27 19.06
CA GLY A 114 2.70 2.71 17.75
C GLY A 114 2.25 1.77 16.64
N LEU A 115 2.07 2.29 15.45
CA LEU A 115 1.82 1.49 14.26
C LEU A 115 3.17 1.07 13.64
N PHE A 116 3.46 -0.24 13.62
CA PHE A 116 4.58 -0.79 12.88
C PHE A 116 4.29 -0.72 11.38
N ARG A 117 5.26 -0.25 10.62
CA ARG A 117 5.23 -0.21 9.15
C ARG A 117 6.46 -0.93 8.60
N LEU A 118 6.23 -2.02 7.87
CA LEU A 118 7.29 -2.87 7.34
C LEU A 118 8.27 -2.10 6.45
N VAL A 119 7.75 -1.30 5.52
CA VAL A 119 8.58 -0.52 4.58
C VAL A 119 9.52 0.44 5.34
N ASP A 120 9.01 1.13 6.37
CA ASP A 120 9.79 2.09 7.16
C ASP A 120 10.90 1.38 7.93
N TRP A 121 10.59 0.24 8.53
CA TRP A 121 11.53 -0.56 9.30
C TRP A 121 12.65 -1.15 8.43
N VAL A 122 12.31 -1.71 7.26
CA VAL A 122 13.31 -2.29 6.35
C VAL A 122 14.18 -1.18 5.76
N TRP A 123 13.60 0.00 5.47
CA TRP A 123 14.37 1.14 4.97
C TRP A 123 15.38 1.65 6.01
N ASP A 124 14.98 1.71 7.28
CA ASP A 124 15.90 2.07 8.36
C ASP A 124 17.07 1.09 8.50
N LEU A 125 16.81 -0.22 8.37
CA LEU A 125 17.86 -1.24 8.34
C LEU A 125 18.77 -1.11 7.13
N TYR A 126 18.21 -0.84 5.94
CA TYR A 126 18.98 -0.58 4.73
C TYR A 126 19.93 0.61 4.93
N GLY A 127 19.44 1.72 5.46
CA GLY A 127 20.22 2.93 5.70
C GLY A 127 21.37 2.75 6.70
N ARG A 128 21.24 1.78 7.61
CA ARG A 128 22.29 1.40 8.57
C ARG A 128 23.25 0.33 8.05
N GLY A 129 23.06 -0.17 6.82
CA GLY A 129 23.85 -1.27 6.29
C GLY A 129 23.56 -2.63 6.96
N ALA A 130 22.40 -2.78 7.58
CA ALA A 130 21.99 -3.96 8.35
C ALA A 130 20.77 -4.68 7.73
N LEU A 131 20.59 -4.58 6.39
CA LEU A 131 19.39 -5.02 5.69
C LEU A 131 19.03 -6.49 5.96
N LEU A 132 20.03 -7.37 6.03
CA LEU A 132 19.81 -8.80 6.27
C LEU A 132 19.30 -9.13 7.69
N GLU A 133 19.35 -8.18 8.64
CA GLU A 133 18.70 -8.36 9.94
C GLU A 133 17.17 -8.36 9.83
N ALA A 134 16.63 -7.89 8.70
CA ALA A 134 15.22 -7.98 8.42
C ALA A 134 14.76 -9.35 7.89
N ALA A 135 15.66 -10.25 7.54
CA ALA A 135 15.30 -11.57 7.02
C ALA A 135 14.44 -12.35 8.02
N ASP A 136 13.50 -13.13 7.48
CA ASP A 136 12.62 -13.96 8.30
C ASP A 136 13.44 -14.92 9.18
N GLU A 137 13.31 -14.78 10.49
CA GLU A 137 14.00 -15.61 11.48
C GLU A 137 13.71 -17.10 11.31
N ARG A 138 12.55 -17.47 10.74
CA ARG A 138 12.16 -18.86 10.46
C ARG A 138 13.01 -19.52 9.37
N LEU A 139 13.75 -18.74 8.60
CA LEU A 139 14.70 -19.26 7.62
C LEU A 139 15.98 -19.82 8.29
N ASP A 140 16.18 -19.56 9.57
CA ASP A 140 17.28 -20.07 10.41
C ASP A 140 18.67 -19.97 9.76
N GLY A 141 18.88 -18.92 8.97
CA GLY A 141 20.10 -18.70 8.20
C GLY A 141 20.28 -19.58 6.97
N GLU A 142 19.36 -20.51 6.70
CA GLU A 142 19.38 -21.42 5.53
C GLU A 142 18.79 -20.73 4.29
N TYR A 143 19.46 -19.69 3.79
CA TYR A 143 19.05 -18.97 2.58
C TYR A 143 20.27 -18.34 1.87
N ASP A 144 20.14 -18.09 0.58
CA ASP A 144 21.12 -17.32 -0.17
C ASP A 144 20.99 -15.83 0.21
N LYS A 145 21.99 -15.30 0.90
CA LYS A 145 22.01 -13.92 1.38
C LYS A 145 21.90 -12.91 0.25
N ALA A 146 22.58 -13.16 -0.88
CA ALA A 146 22.53 -12.26 -2.04
C ALA A 146 21.15 -12.27 -2.71
N GLU A 147 20.45 -13.42 -2.68
CA GLU A 147 19.08 -13.54 -3.19
C GLU A 147 18.10 -12.78 -2.31
N VAL A 148 18.17 -12.94 -0.99
CA VAL A 148 17.29 -12.24 -0.03
C VAL A 148 17.54 -10.75 -0.03
N GLU A 149 18.82 -10.32 -0.04
CA GLU A 149 19.19 -8.90 -0.17
C GLU A 149 18.60 -8.28 -1.45
N ARG A 150 18.72 -8.98 -2.59
CA ARG A 150 18.15 -8.55 -3.87
C ARG A 150 16.65 -8.37 -3.81
N VAL A 151 15.93 -9.32 -3.20
CA VAL A 151 14.47 -9.22 -3.01
C VAL A 151 14.11 -8.01 -2.14
N MET A 152 14.84 -7.78 -1.04
CA MET A 152 14.59 -6.65 -0.15
C MET A 152 14.89 -5.31 -0.82
N VAL A 153 16.03 -5.18 -1.52
CA VAL A 153 16.38 -3.94 -2.24
C VAL A 153 15.39 -3.65 -3.36
N ALA A 154 15.01 -4.66 -4.15
CA ALA A 154 13.97 -4.51 -5.16
C ALA A 154 12.62 -4.13 -4.52
N GLY A 155 12.30 -4.72 -3.36
CA GLY A 155 11.10 -4.39 -2.58
C GLY A 155 11.07 -2.93 -2.15
N LEU A 156 12.17 -2.40 -1.61
CA LEU A 156 12.30 -0.99 -1.24
C LEU A 156 12.22 -0.06 -2.46
N TRP A 157 12.86 -0.44 -3.58
CA TRP A 157 12.81 0.34 -4.82
C TRP A 157 11.39 0.43 -5.37
N CYS A 158 10.68 -0.69 -5.42
CA CYS A 158 9.27 -0.73 -5.83
C CYS A 158 8.38 0.06 -4.86
N ALA A 159 8.62 -0.03 -3.54
CA ALA A 159 7.88 0.69 -2.50
C ALA A 159 8.42 2.12 -2.26
N HIS A 160 9.14 2.70 -3.23
CA HIS A 160 9.63 4.08 -3.10
C HIS A 160 8.47 5.06 -2.91
N PRO A 161 8.57 6.03 -1.97
CA PRO A 161 7.50 6.98 -1.69
C PRO A 161 7.10 7.83 -2.90
N ASP A 162 8.09 8.25 -3.71
CA ASP A 162 7.88 8.97 -4.95
C ASP A 162 7.60 7.97 -6.09
N PRO A 163 6.41 7.99 -6.73
CA PRO A 163 6.07 7.10 -7.82
C PRO A 163 7.02 7.19 -9.01
N SER A 164 7.55 8.39 -9.30
CA SER A 164 8.46 8.62 -10.43
C SER A 164 9.83 7.96 -10.24
N ALA A 165 10.20 7.63 -9.01
CA ALA A 165 11.44 6.93 -8.67
C ALA A 165 11.26 5.39 -8.60
N ARG A 166 10.04 4.89 -8.73
CA ARG A 166 9.76 3.45 -8.80
C ARG A 166 10.19 2.88 -10.14
N PRO A 167 10.62 1.62 -10.20
CA PRO A 167 10.92 0.96 -11.47
C PRO A 167 9.65 0.67 -12.27
N SER A 168 9.80 0.47 -13.60
CA SER A 168 8.80 -0.31 -14.34
C SER A 168 8.85 -1.78 -13.87
N MET A 169 7.79 -2.57 -14.14
CA MET A 169 7.82 -3.99 -13.81
C MET A 169 8.95 -4.72 -14.53
N ARG A 170 9.28 -4.33 -15.75
CA ARG A 170 10.40 -4.86 -16.52
C ARG A 170 11.75 -4.60 -15.84
N ALA A 171 11.96 -3.39 -15.34
CA ALA A 171 13.18 -3.03 -14.61
C ALA A 171 13.29 -3.79 -13.28
N ALA A 172 12.20 -3.89 -12.52
CA ALA A 172 12.16 -4.66 -11.28
C ALA A 172 12.47 -6.15 -11.51
N MET A 173 11.88 -6.74 -12.55
CA MET A 173 12.11 -8.14 -12.91
C MET A 173 13.54 -8.38 -13.38
N ALA A 174 14.16 -7.44 -14.14
CA ALA A 174 15.56 -7.54 -14.53
C ALA A 174 16.48 -7.64 -13.32
N VAL A 175 16.25 -6.81 -12.28
CA VAL A 175 17.00 -6.85 -11.02
C VAL A 175 16.77 -8.17 -10.28
N LEU A 176 15.53 -8.62 -10.15
CA LEU A 176 15.19 -9.86 -9.43
C LEU A 176 15.77 -11.11 -10.10
N GLN A 177 15.87 -11.13 -11.43
CA GLN A 177 16.42 -12.25 -12.21
C GLN A 177 17.94 -12.22 -12.32
N SER A 178 18.58 -11.07 -12.10
CA SER A 178 20.02 -10.93 -12.21
C SER A 178 20.73 -11.71 -11.12
N LYS A 179 21.89 -12.27 -11.47
CA LYS A 179 22.86 -12.84 -10.51
C LYS A 179 24.00 -11.86 -10.21
N ASP A 180 24.05 -10.73 -10.90
CA ASP A 180 25.08 -9.71 -10.75
C ASP A 180 24.66 -8.72 -9.63
N ALA A 181 25.44 -8.67 -8.56
CA ALA A 181 25.21 -7.73 -7.45
C ALA A 181 25.36 -6.25 -7.88
N ASN A 182 26.13 -5.98 -8.93
CA ASN A 182 26.29 -4.61 -9.45
C ASN A 182 25.03 -4.05 -10.13
N GLN A 183 24.03 -4.88 -10.37
CA GLN A 183 22.75 -4.44 -10.94
C GLN A 183 21.74 -4.01 -9.89
N LEU A 184 22.06 -4.10 -8.60
CA LEU A 184 21.19 -3.60 -7.55
C LEU A 184 21.09 -2.06 -7.61
N PRO A 185 19.89 -1.49 -7.53
CA PRO A 185 19.73 -0.05 -7.45
C PRO A 185 20.32 0.47 -6.13
N VAL A 186 20.96 1.64 -6.20
CA VAL A 186 21.40 2.35 -5.01
C VAL A 186 20.27 3.27 -4.54
N LEU A 187 19.74 3.00 -3.37
CA LEU A 187 18.66 3.78 -2.78
C LEU A 187 19.21 4.80 -1.78
N PRO A 188 18.46 5.89 -1.49
CA PRO A 188 18.83 6.82 -0.42
C PRO A 188 18.89 6.09 0.93
N ALA A 189 19.90 6.39 1.75
CA ALA A 189 20.04 5.80 3.08
C ALA A 189 18.86 6.12 4.00
N ALA A 190 18.33 7.35 3.91
CA ALA A 190 17.10 7.74 4.59
C ALA A 190 15.92 7.60 3.65
N LYS A 191 14.80 7.04 4.15
CA LYS A 191 13.56 6.96 3.38
C LYS A 191 13.13 8.37 2.95
N PRO A 192 12.93 8.63 1.65
CA PRO A 192 12.48 9.93 1.18
C PRO A 192 11.09 10.28 1.73
N VAL A 193 10.89 11.57 2.01
CA VAL A 193 9.56 12.08 2.36
C VAL A 193 8.81 12.37 1.06
N PRO A 194 7.63 11.80 0.84
CA PRO A 194 6.89 12.04 -0.38
C PRO A 194 6.44 13.50 -0.45
N MET A 195 6.76 14.16 -1.56
CA MET A 195 6.23 15.49 -1.88
C MET A 195 4.99 15.32 -2.77
N TYR A 196 3.86 15.02 -2.16
CA TYR A 196 2.60 15.03 -2.91
C TYR A 196 2.28 16.48 -3.28
N GLY A 197 2.23 16.78 -4.59
CA GLY A 197 1.81 18.10 -5.07
C GLY A 197 0.44 18.45 -4.47
N THR A 198 0.31 19.71 -4.03
CA THR A 198 -0.99 20.23 -3.60
C THR A 198 -2.04 19.92 -4.67
N PRO A 199 -3.23 19.40 -4.29
CA PRO A 199 -4.31 19.21 -5.25
C PRO A 199 -4.49 20.50 -6.03
N LEU A 200 -4.50 20.42 -7.37
CA LEU A 200 -4.82 21.55 -8.22
C LEU A 200 -6.14 22.14 -7.71
N ALA A 201 -6.07 23.34 -7.14
CA ALA A 201 -7.27 24.09 -6.78
C ALA A 201 -8.12 24.24 -8.03
N LEU A 202 -9.36 23.75 -7.97
CA LEU A 202 -10.34 23.97 -9.02
C LEU A 202 -10.45 25.47 -9.29
N PRO A 203 -10.39 25.93 -10.54
CA PRO A 203 -10.60 27.35 -10.85
C PRO A 203 -12.08 27.68 -10.60
N GLY A 204 -12.35 28.42 -9.56
CA GLY A 204 -13.69 28.96 -9.26
C GLY A 204 -14.16 28.70 -7.83
N GLY A 205 -13.63 29.44 -6.87
CA GLY A 205 -14.16 29.50 -5.51
C GLY A 205 -13.53 30.65 -4.75
N LEU A 206 -14.29 31.71 -4.53
CA LEU A 206 -13.94 32.87 -3.70
C LEU A 206 -13.45 32.37 -2.31
N LEU A 207 -12.17 32.52 -2.02
CA LEU A 207 -11.66 32.42 -0.66
C LEU A 207 -11.75 33.80 -0.01
N SER A 208 -12.74 33.93 0.88
CA SER A 208 -12.81 35.02 1.86
C SER A 208 -11.69 34.79 2.89
N SER A 209 -10.69 35.63 2.88
CA SER A 209 -9.60 35.64 3.85
C SER A 209 -10.12 36.19 5.18
N SER A 210 -10.24 35.31 6.19
CA SER A 210 -10.39 35.72 7.58
C SER A 210 -9.06 35.53 8.28
N SER A 211 -8.37 36.63 8.47
CA SER A 211 -7.20 36.74 9.35
C SER A 211 -7.64 36.54 10.82
N VAL A 212 -7.13 35.48 11.45
CA VAL A 212 -7.26 35.30 12.90
C VAL A 212 -6.09 35.99 13.58
N THR A 213 -6.34 37.16 14.10
CA THR A 213 -5.51 37.82 15.11
C THR A 213 -5.72 37.18 16.48
N GLN A 214 -4.66 36.71 17.07
CA GLN A 214 -4.66 36.32 18.50
C GLN A 214 -4.80 37.59 19.36
N SER A 215 -5.77 37.59 20.26
CA SER A 215 -5.81 38.47 21.41
C SER A 215 -6.19 37.68 22.66
N THR A 216 -5.25 37.63 23.55
CA THR A 216 -5.39 37.19 24.93
C THR A 216 -6.26 38.19 25.72
N SER A 217 -7.28 37.75 26.46
CA SER A 217 -7.70 38.40 27.69
C SER A 217 -8.59 37.46 28.53
N THR A 218 -8.30 37.54 29.81
CA THR A 218 -8.76 36.87 31.01
C THR A 218 -10.22 37.12 31.42
N SER A 219 -10.75 36.12 32.13
CA SER A 219 -11.71 36.13 33.25
C SER A 219 -13.17 36.56 33.05
N GLY A 220 -14.05 35.73 33.65
CA GLY A 220 -15.40 36.12 34.03
C GLY A 220 -16.36 34.95 34.24
N TYR A 221 -16.68 34.67 35.49
CA TYR A 221 -17.68 33.73 36.00
C TYR A 221 -19.09 34.02 35.49
N GLY A 222 -19.88 32.97 35.27
CA GLY A 222 -21.29 33.08 35.03
C GLY A 222 -22.01 31.74 34.93
N THR A 223 -22.55 31.25 36.04
CA THR A 223 -23.50 30.15 36.19
C THR A 223 -24.84 30.51 35.58
N HIS A 224 -25.45 29.62 34.79
CA HIS A 224 -26.90 29.42 34.77
C HIS A 224 -27.28 28.04 34.22
N THR A 225 -28.20 27.44 34.99
CA THR A 225 -28.85 26.15 34.99
C THR A 225 -29.95 26.00 33.92
N SER A 226 -30.22 24.71 33.60
CA SER A 226 -31.47 24.06 33.15
C SER A 226 -31.95 24.30 31.72
N ARG A 227 -32.35 23.28 30.96
CA ARG A 227 -33.40 22.27 31.16
C ARG A 227 -33.36 21.20 30.06
N SER A 228 -33.71 20.01 30.49
CA SER A 228 -34.08 18.83 29.71
C SER A 228 -35.22 19.07 28.73
N SER A 229 -35.21 18.32 27.61
CA SER A 229 -36.44 17.75 27.06
C SER A 229 -36.11 16.49 26.25
N ASP A 230 -36.58 15.37 26.83
CA ASP A 230 -36.75 14.07 26.18
C ASP A 230 -37.77 14.17 25.06
N ILE A 231 -37.55 13.47 23.97
CA ILE A 231 -38.62 12.89 23.14
C ILE A 231 -38.15 11.51 22.63
N SER A 232 -38.83 10.52 23.15
CA SER A 232 -38.90 9.13 22.69
C SER A 232 -39.83 9.02 21.47
N SER A 233 -39.55 8.05 20.59
CA SER A 233 -40.53 7.13 19.99
C SER A 233 -39.86 6.29 18.91
N THR A 234 -39.73 5.00 19.18
CA THR A 234 -40.55 3.86 18.67
C THR A 234 -40.51 3.71 17.16
N GLY A 235 -39.81 2.72 16.65
CA GLY A 235 -40.33 1.39 16.42
C GLY A 235 -40.52 1.10 14.95
N SER A 236 -39.91 0.09 14.40
CA SER A 236 -40.61 -1.03 13.77
C SER A 236 -39.63 -1.99 13.08
N MET A 237 -39.63 -3.21 13.55
CA MET A 237 -39.15 -4.41 12.85
C MET A 237 -40.09 -4.75 11.69
N VAL A 238 -39.50 -5.18 10.57
CA VAL A 238 -40.20 -6.16 9.69
C VAL A 238 -39.15 -7.17 9.20
N SER A 239 -39.28 -8.35 9.77
CA SER A 239 -38.77 -9.60 9.19
C SER A 239 -39.71 -10.03 8.06
N SER A 240 -39.14 -10.54 6.97
CA SER A 240 -39.82 -11.54 6.16
C SER A 240 -38.83 -12.35 5.35
N SER A 241 -38.69 -13.57 5.80
CA SER A 241 -38.28 -14.78 5.10
C SER A 241 -39.06 -15.02 3.80
N LEU A 242 -38.39 -15.57 2.79
CA LEU A 242 -39.00 -16.60 1.93
C LEU A 242 -37.93 -17.47 1.28
N LEU A 243 -37.99 -18.70 1.68
CA LEU A 243 -37.33 -19.90 1.16
C LEU A 243 -38.14 -20.50 0.00
N LYS A 244 -37.43 -21.26 -0.85
CA LYS A 244 -37.83 -22.45 -1.64
C LYS A 244 -38.36 -22.24 -3.05
N HIS A 245 -37.65 -22.90 -3.98
CA HIS A 245 -38.00 -24.08 -4.78
C HIS A 245 -36.83 -24.40 -5.70
N GLN A 246 -36.11 -25.58 -5.56
CA GLN A 246 -36.39 -26.94 -6.07
C GLN A 246 -36.41 -27.05 -7.60
N HIS A 247 -35.49 -27.85 -7.98
CA HIS A 247 -35.20 -28.71 -9.16
C HIS A 247 -36.40 -29.20 -10.01
N PRO A 248 -36.23 -29.76 -11.20
CA PRO A 248 -35.31 -30.86 -11.53
C PRO A 248 -34.13 -30.50 -12.39
#